data_b3e8a4eaae92b3498201524b6359ef7e
#
_entry.id   b3e8a4eaae92b3498201524b6359ef7e
#
_cell.length_a   1.000
_cell.length_b   1.000
_cell.length_c   1.000
_cell.angle_alpha   90.00
_cell.angle_beta   90.00
_cell.angle_gamma   90.00
#
_symmetry.space_group_name_H-M   'P 1'
#
loop_
_entity.id
_entity.type
_entity.pdbx_description
1 polymer ?
#
loop_
_entity_poly.entity_id
_entity_poly.type
_entity_poly.pdbx_seq_one_letter_code
_entity_poly.pdbx_strand_id
1 'polypeptide(L)'
;MYRQKPQRKELIKPMSETTINAAEILHDATAVGASDIFIVAGLPLSYRVNGVLFHKGERLMPDSTEAFIRQIYDLTRSHTIDTFLKNGDDDFSFSIPGLSRFRVSTYKQRGSLAAVIRVITFELPNPTQLGIPNAVMAVWIVSKSRISPRRITSGL
;
A
#
# COMPACT_ATOMS: atom_id res chain seq x y z
N MET A 1 27.94 -49.67 -17.20
CA MET A 1 28.12 -48.77 -16.02
C MET A 1 27.12 -47.64 -16.14
N TYR A 2 25.90 -47.82 -15.62
CA TYR A 2 24.83 -46.84 -15.67
C TYR A 2 25.01 -45.84 -14.53
N ARG A 3 25.32 -44.59 -14.84
CA ARG A 3 25.36 -43.48 -13.88
C ARG A 3 23.93 -43.13 -13.49
N GLN A 4 23.56 -43.41 -12.29
CA GLN A 4 22.30 -42.99 -11.67
C GLN A 4 22.27 -41.44 -11.58
N LYS A 5 21.25 -40.81 -12.23
CA LYS A 5 20.94 -39.41 -12.01
C LYS A 5 20.45 -39.23 -10.57
N PRO A 6 20.92 -38.21 -9.84
CA PRO A 6 20.41 -37.93 -8.51
C PRO A 6 18.94 -37.59 -8.58
N GLN A 7 18.16 -38.27 -7.76
CA GLN A 7 16.72 -38.06 -7.56
C GLN A 7 16.48 -36.64 -7.06
N ARG A 8 15.75 -35.88 -7.85
CA ARG A 8 15.23 -34.54 -7.50
C ARG A 8 14.08 -34.71 -6.50
N LYS A 9 14.38 -35.19 -5.30
CA LYS A 9 13.48 -35.32 -4.16
C LYS A 9 14.03 -34.54 -2.99
N GLU A 10 14.24 -33.23 -3.19
CA GLU A 10 14.46 -32.33 -2.05
C GLU A 10 13.98 -30.96 -2.42
N LEU A 11 13.20 -30.41 -1.48
CA LEU A 11 12.69 -29.06 -1.38
C LEU A 11 11.26 -28.80 -1.91
N ILE A 12 10.33 -29.68 -1.52
CA ILE A 12 9.05 -29.14 -1.13
C ILE A 12 9.13 -29.00 0.41
N LYS A 13 9.79 -27.94 0.87
CA LYS A 13 9.46 -27.38 2.18
C LYS A 13 8.01 -26.99 2.11
N PRO A 14 7.13 -27.43 3.04
CA PRO A 14 5.84 -26.79 3.20
C PRO A 14 6.18 -25.34 3.53
N MET A 15 5.77 -24.41 2.65
CA MET A 15 5.89 -23.00 2.95
C MET A 15 5.11 -22.79 4.25
N SER A 16 5.86 -22.49 5.32
CA SER A 16 5.31 -21.87 6.50
C SER A 16 4.38 -20.78 6.00
N GLU A 17 3.16 -20.73 6.56
CA GLU A 17 2.21 -19.65 6.39
C GLU A 17 2.99 -18.33 6.43
N THR A 18 3.21 -17.76 5.26
CA THR A 18 3.78 -16.43 5.18
C THR A 18 2.65 -15.52 5.64
N THR A 19 2.62 -15.27 6.94
CA THR A 19 1.67 -14.34 7.54
C THR A 19 1.92 -13.01 6.84
N ILE A 20 1.01 -12.66 5.93
CA ILE A 20 1.07 -11.38 5.23
C ILE A 20 0.90 -10.29 6.27
N ASN A 21 1.92 -9.47 6.45
CA ASN A 21 1.89 -8.34 7.37
C ASN A 21 1.56 -7.06 6.58
N ALA A 22 0.36 -6.53 6.79
CA ALA A 22 -0.10 -5.34 6.09
C ALA A 22 0.77 -4.10 6.38
N ALA A 23 1.22 -3.92 7.63
CA ALA A 23 2.07 -2.79 7.99
C ALA A 23 3.43 -2.83 7.28
N GLU A 24 4.05 -4.01 7.16
CA GLU A 24 5.30 -4.20 6.42
C GLU A 24 5.12 -3.91 4.93
N ILE A 25 4.03 -4.38 4.34
CA ILE A 25 3.73 -4.15 2.91
C ILE A 25 3.52 -2.65 2.64
N LEU A 26 2.82 -1.92 3.51
CA LEU A 26 2.63 -0.48 3.39
C LEU A 26 3.95 0.28 3.53
N HIS A 27 4.80 -0.15 4.46
CA HIS A 27 6.13 0.43 4.65
C HIS A 27 7.02 0.19 3.43
N ASP A 28 7.12 -1.04 2.94
CA ASP A 28 7.88 -1.41 1.76
C ASP A 28 7.43 -0.63 0.52
N ALA A 29 6.12 -0.56 0.28
CA ALA A 29 5.55 0.18 -0.84
C ALA A 29 5.92 1.66 -0.80
N THR A 30 5.86 2.28 0.39
CA THR A 30 6.26 3.67 0.57
C THR A 30 7.76 3.85 0.33
N ALA A 31 8.60 2.94 0.85
CA ALA A 31 10.05 2.99 0.70
C ALA A 31 10.51 2.88 -0.76
N VAL A 32 9.82 2.08 -1.59
CA VAL A 32 10.12 1.95 -3.03
C VAL A 32 9.45 3.01 -3.89
N GLY A 33 8.70 3.95 -3.30
CA GLY A 33 7.99 5.00 -4.02
C GLY A 33 6.82 4.48 -4.85
N ALA A 34 6.14 3.44 -4.39
CA ALA A 34 4.96 2.92 -5.07
C ALA A 34 3.81 3.93 -5.03
N SER A 35 3.11 4.10 -6.14
CA SER A 35 1.87 4.87 -6.22
C SER A 35 0.64 4.04 -5.83
N ASP A 36 0.64 2.75 -6.16
CA ASP A 36 -0.47 1.86 -5.89
C ASP A 36 0.03 0.46 -5.50
N ILE A 37 -0.72 -0.23 -4.64
CA ILE A 37 -0.53 -1.61 -4.20
C ILE A 37 -1.77 -2.40 -4.60
N PHE A 38 -1.57 -3.56 -5.22
CA PHE A 38 -2.66 -4.43 -5.67
C PHE A 38 -2.62 -5.74 -4.90
N ILE A 39 -3.72 -6.05 -4.23
CA ILE A 39 -3.95 -7.27 -3.46
C ILE A 39 -5.13 -8.00 -4.09
N VAL A 40 -4.83 -9.00 -4.91
CA VAL A 40 -5.84 -9.74 -5.67
C VAL A 40 -5.53 -11.23 -5.61
N ALA A 41 -6.50 -12.06 -5.24
CA ALA A 41 -6.35 -13.51 -5.19
C ALA A 41 -5.99 -14.06 -6.57
N GLY A 42 -5.05 -15.00 -6.62
CA GLY A 42 -4.54 -15.59 -7.85
C GLY A 42 -3.44 -14.79 -8.56
N LEU A 43 -3.14 -13.57 -8.10
CA LEU A 43 -2.03 -12.75 -8.59
C LEU A 43 -0.97 -12.55 -7.50
N PRO A 44 0.30 -12.33 -7.85
CA PRO A 44 1.31 -11.91 -6.89
C PRO A 44 0.98 -10.53 -6.29
N LEU A 45 1.44 -10.26 -5.08
CA LEU A 45 1.47 -8.90 -4.54
C LEU A 45 2.14 -7.98 -5.58
N SER A 46 1.50 -6.89 -5.93
CA SER A 46 1.98 -6.04 -7.01
C SER A 46 2.04 -4.58 -6.60
N TYR A 47 3.13 -3.91 -6.95
CA TYR A 47 3.34 -2.48 -6.74
C TYR A 47 3.42 -1.76 -8.08
N ARG A 48 2.80 -0.58 -8.18
CA ARG A 48 3.03 0.32 -9.30
C ARG A 48 4.06 1.38 -8.89
N VAL A 49 5.20 1.41 -9.56
CA VAL A 49 6.27 2.38 -9.33
C VAL A 49 6.58 3.07 -10.66
N ASN A 50 6.50 4.39 -10.71
CA ASN A 50 6.70 5.18 -11.94
C ASN A 50 5.87 4.69 -13.13
N GLY A 51 4.63 4.27 -12.89
CA GLY A 51 3.73 3.74 -13.93
C GLY A 51 3.96 2.28 -14.33
N VAL A 52 5.05 1.65 -13.88
CA VAL A 52 5.38 0.25 -14.16
C VAL A 52 4.90 -0.66 -13.02
N LEU A 53 4.37 -1.83 -13.38
CA LEU A 53 3.90 -2.82 -12.41
C LEU A 53 5.02 -3.81 -12.07
N PHE A 54 5.32 -3.93 -10.79
CA PHE A 54 6.28 -4.90 -10.24
C PHE A 54 5.55 -5.94 -9.41
N HIS A 55 5.91 -7.20 -9.58
CA HIS A 55 5.35 -8.33 -8.85
C HIS A 55 6.33 -8.80 -7.77
N LYS A 56 5.81 -9.09 -6.58
CA LYS A 56 6.60 -9.56 -5.42
C LYS A 56 6.04 -10.88 -4.89
N GLY A 57 6.87 -11.89 -4.83
CA GLY A 57 6.53 -13.20 -4.27
C GLY A 57 5.64 -14.05 -5.17
N GLU A 58 4.98 -15.01 -4.55
CA GLU A 58 4.08 -15.95 -5.20
C GLU A 58 2.65 -15.40 -5.29
N ARG A 59 1.77 -16.16 -5.97
CA ARG A 59 0.36 -15.82 -6.09
C ARG A 59 -0.32 -15.83 -4.74
N LEU A 60 -1.06 -14.79 -4.44
CA LEU A 60 -1.85 -14.69 -3.22
C LEU A 60 -3.03 -15.65 -3.26
N MET A 61 -3.20 -16.39 -2.19
CA MET A 61 -4.39 -17.23 -2.00
C MET A 61 -5.56 -16.38 -1.46
N PRO A 62 -6.81 -16.81 -1.66
CA PRO A 62 -7.98 -16.11 -1.12
C PRO A 62 -7.87 -15.79 0.38
N ASP A 63 -7.43 -16.76 1.18
CA ASP A 63 -7.26 -16.60 2.63
C ASP A 63 -6.20 -15.54 2.95
N SER A 64 -5.12 -15.47 2.15
CA SER A 64 -4.07 -14.48 2.31
C SER A 64 -4.57 -13.07 2.00
N THR A 65 -5.39 -12.91 0.97
CA THR A 65 -5.99 -11.60 0.63
C THR A 65 -6.99 -11.17 1.69
N GLU A 66 -7.80 -12.07 2.21
CA GLU A 66 -8.72 -11.79 3.31
C GLU A 66 -7.98 -11.40 4.58
N ALA A 67 -6.95 -12.15 4.98
CA ALA A 67 -6.12 -11.84 6.15
C ALA A 67 -5.47 -10.46 6.05
N PHE A 68 -4.96 -10.10 4.87
CA PHE A 68 -4.41 -8.78 4.60
C PHE A 68 -5.47 -7.67 4.76
N ILE A 69 -6.62 -7.85 4.14
CA ILE A 69 -7.70 -6.86 4.17
C ILE A 69 -8.20 -6.65 5.61
N ARG A 70 -8.37 -7.72 6.39
CA ARG A 70 -8.70 -7.60 7.82
C ARG A 70 -7.70 -6.75 8.58
N GLN A 71 -6.40 -6.97 8.38
CA GLN A 71 -5.34 -6.16 9.00
C GLN A 71 -5.43 -4.69 8.57
N ILE A 72 -5.78 -4.39 7.32
CA ILE A 72 -5.99 -3.00 6.87
C ILE A 72 -7.15 -2.34 7.61
N TYR A 73 -8.26 -3.05 7.82
CA TYR A 73 -9.38 -2.54 8.63
C TYR A 73 -9.00 -2.34 10.09
N ASP A 74 -8.14 -3.19 10.66
CA ASP A 74 -7.64 -3.05 12.03
C ASP A 74 -6.74 -1.81 12.19
N LEU A 75 -6.06 -1.37 11.15
CA LEU A 75 -5.26 -0.14 11.15
C LEU A 75 -6.12 1.15 11.08
N THR A 76 -7.38 1.03 10.66
CA THR A 76 -8.31 2.16 10.62
C THR A 76 -9.28 2.11 11.82
N ARG A 77 -9.54 3.25 12.43
CA ARG A 77 -10.48 3.34 13.57
C ARG A 77 -11.90 3.70 13.15
N SER A 78 -12.10 4.06 11.89
CA SER A 78 -13.34 4.66 11.37
C SER A 78 -14.18 3.70 10.52
N HIS A 79 -13.63 2.58 10.08
CA HIS A 79 -14.30 1.61 9.22
C HIS A 79 -14.24 0.22 9.82
N THR A 80 -15.28 -0.57 9.57
CA THR A 80 -15.36 -1.97 10.00
C THR A 80 -15.48 -2.87 8.79
N ILE A 81 -14.83 -4.02 8.84
CA ILE A 81 -14.89 -5.00 7.75
C ILE A 81 -16.32 -5.52 7.53
N ASP A 82 -17.17 -5.50 8.55
CA ASP A 82 -18.56 -5.98 8.44
C ASP A 82 -19.37 -5.16 7.45
N THR A 83 -19.15 -3.84 7.39
CA THR A 83 -19.77 -2.96 6.41
C THR A 83 -19.36 -3.34 4.98
N PHE A 84 -18.09 -3.59 4.75
CA PHE A 84 -17.58 -4.09 3.47
C PHE A 84 -18.15 -5.45 3.11
N LEU A 85 -18.15 -6.40 4.05
CA LEU A 85 -18.68 -7.74 3.80
C LEU A 85 -20.17 -7.74 3.44
N LYS A 86 -20.95 -6.81 4.00
CA LYS A 86 -22.36 -6.61 3.71
C LYS A 86 -22.60 -5.95 2.36
N ASN A 87 -21.86 -4.86 2.06
CA ASN A 87 -22.08 -4.04 0.87
C ASN A 87 -21.40 -4.62 -0.38
N GLY A 88 -20.27 -5.33 -0.20
CA GLY A 88 -19.49 -5.91 -1.29
C GLY A 88 -18.34 -5.03 -1.77
N ASP A 89 -18.32 -3.75 -1.42
CA ASP A 89 -17.27 -2.77 -1.68
C ASP A 89 -17.19 -1.74 -0.55
N ASP A 90 -16.02 -1.11 -0.41
CA ASP A 90 -15.80 0.03 0.51
C ASP A 90 -14.62 0.89 0.01
N ASP A 91 -14.69 2.19 0.24
CA ASP A 91 -13.62 3.15 -0.11
C ASP A 91 -13.38 4.07 1.09
N PHE A 92 -12.18 4.05 1.62
CA PHE A 92 -11.80 4.85 2.76
C PHE A 92 -10.34 5.30 2.71
N SER A 93 -9.96 6.17 3.63
CA SER A 93 -8.56 6.58 3.76
C SER A 93 -8.12 6.60 5.21
N PHE A 94 -6.86 6.26 5.44
CA PHE A 94 -6.21 6.37 6.74
C PHE A 94 -4.79 6.87 6.59
N SER A 95 -4.19 7.28 7.70
CA SER A 95 -2.80 7.76 7.73
C SER A 95 -2.01 7.00 8.79
N ILE A 96 -0.79 6.62 8.44
CA ILE A 96 0.19 6.13 9.40
C ILE A 96 1.16 7.28 9.68
N PRO A 97 1.21 7.80 10.92
CA PRO A 97 2.11 8.89 11.27
C PRO A 97 3.57 8.54 10.94
N GLY A 98 4.27 9.48 10.31
CA GLY A 98 5.67 9.29 9.90
C GLY A 98 5.87 8.42 8.65
N LEU A 99 4.82 7.83 8.07
CA LEU A 99 4.93 7.01 6.87
C LEU A 99 4.21 7.67 5.68
N SER A 100 2.89 7.56 5.59
CA SER A 100 2.12 8.09 4.46
C SER A 100 0.63 8.12 4.77
N ARG A 101 -0.15 8.71 3.85
CA ARG A 101 -1.60 8.54 3.80
C ARG A 101 -1.95 7.51 2.74
N PHE A 102 -2.94 6.69 3.01
CA PHE A 102 -3.39 5.62 2.13
C PHE A 102 -4.88 5.81 1.82
N ARG A 103 -5.24 5.69 0.55
CA ARG A 103 -6.63 5.52 0.12
C ARG A 103 -6.81 4.07 -0.29
N VAL A 104 -7.80 3.42 0.28
CA VAL A 104 -8.08 2.00 0.11
C VAL A 104 -9.42 1.83 -0.55
N SER A 105 -9.44 1.07 -1.62
CA SER A 105 -10.67 0.58 -2.25
C SER A 105 -10.68 -0.94 -2.14
N THR A 106 -11.64 -1.48 -1.38
CA THR A 106 -11.86 -2.91 -1.22
C THR A 106 -13.07 -3.35 -2.03
N TYR A 107 -13.02 -4.55 -2.59
CA TYR A 107 -14.12 -5.10 -3.38
C TYR A 107 -14.10 -6.64 -3.38
N LYS A 108 -15.27 -7.24 -3.68
CA LYS A 108 -15.37 -8.69 -3.87
C LYS A 108 -15.17 -9.04 -5.33
N GLN A 109 -14.31 -10.01 -5.60
CA GLN A 109 -14.05 -10.52 -6.93
C GLN A 109 -14.06 -12.05 -6.93
N ARG A 110 -15.00 -12.66 -7.67
CA ARG A 110 -15.12 -14.12 -7.83
C ARG A 110 -15.10 -14.88 -6.48
N GLY A 111 -15.79 -14.35 -5.48
CA GLY A 111 -15.86 -14.93 -4.15
C GLY A 111 -14.66 -14.66 -3.23
N SER A 112 -13.63 -13.98 -3.71
CA SER A 112 -12.47 -13.56 -2.91
C SER A 112 -12.53 -12.07 -2.61
N LEU A 113 -11.85 -11.65 -1.55
CA LEU A 113 -11.66 -10.23 -1.23
C LEU A 113 -10.44 -9.70 -1.96
N ALA A 114 -10.55 -8.49 -2.48
CA ALA A 114 -9.47 -7.79 -3.17
C ALA A 114 -9.38 -6.33 -2.69
N ALA A 115 -8.20 -5.74 -2.82
CA ALA A 115 -7.97 -4.35 -2.48
C ALA A 115 -7.00 -3.69 -3.46
N VAL A 116 -7.24 -2.40 -3.72
CA VAL A 116 -6.27 -1.49 -4.32
C VAL A 116 -6.00 -0.38 -3.32
N ILE A 117 -4.73 -0.17 -3.00
CA ILE A 117 -4.31 0.85 -2.05
C ILE A 117 -3.45 1.87 -2.76
N ARG A 118 -3.88 3.12 -2.79
CA ARG A 118 -3.09 4.24 -3.29
C ARG A 118 -2.28 4.84 -2.17
N VAL A 119 -0.98 5.00 -2.41
CA VAL A 119 -0.05 5.68 -1.51
C VAL A 119 -0.07 7.18 -1.85
N ILE A 120 -0.40 8.02 -0.87
CA ILE A 120 -0.45 9.47 -1.01
C ILE A 120 0.71 10.04 -0.21
N THR A 121 1.80 10.40 -0.90
CA THR A 121 2.97 10.99 -0.28
C THR A 121 2.66 12.41 0.19
N PHE A 122 3.18 12.78 1.36
CA PHE A 122 3.06 14.15 1.87
C PHE A 122 4.04 15.13 1.21
N GLU A 123 4.99 14.61 0.43
CA GLU A 123 5.93 15.45 -0.29
C GLU A 123 5.25 16.11 -1.48
N LEU A 124 5.19 17.43 -1.43
CA LEU A 124 4.80 18.21 -2.59
C LEU A 124 5.94 18.08 -3.63
N PRO A 125 5.62 17.68 -4.88
CA PRO A 125 6.64 17.60 -5.92
C PRO A 125 7.32 18.97 -6.08
N ASN A 126 8.63 18.96 -6.35
CA ASN A 126 9.37 20.20 -6.55
C ASN A 126 8.80 20.91 -7.79
N PRO A 127 8.29 22.16 -7.65
CA PRO A 127 7.68 22.90 -8.75
C PRO A 127 8.59 23.05 -9.96
N THR A 128 9.91 23.11 -9.75
CA THR A 128 10.91 23.18 -10.81
C THR A 128 10.91 21.93 -11.68
N GLN A 129 10.69 20.75 -11.09
CA GLN A 129 10.59 19.47 -11.81
C GLN A 129 9.28 19.34 -12.60
N LEU A 130 8.26 20.10 -12.21
CA LEU A 130 6.96 20.13 -12.89
C LEU A 130 6.92 21.12 -14.07
N GLY A 131 8.04 21.81 -14.37
CA GLY A 131 8.11 22.80 -15.44
C GLY A 131 7.21 24.04 -15.19
N ILE A 132 6.90 24.34 -13.93
CA ILE A 132 6.06 25.49 -13.56
C ILE A 132 6.84 26.77 -13.80
N PRO A 133 6.28 27.75 -14.58
CA PRO A 133 6.94 29.01 -14.84
C PRO A 133 7.26 29.77 -13.54
N ASN A 134 8.41 30.47 -13.53
CA ASN A 134 8.89 31.23 -12.36
C ASN A 134 7.87 32.25 -11.83
N ALA A 135 7.04 32.80 -12.70
CA ALA A 135 5.96 33.72 -12.30
C ALA A 135 4.94 33.07 -11.34
N VAL A 136 4.68 31.78 -11.50
CA VAL A 136 3.75 31.01 -10.62
C VAL A 136 4.47 30.56 -9.34
N MET A 137 5.80 30.41 -9.40
CA MET A 137 6.64 30.03 -8.24
C MET A 137 6.57 31.07 -7.11
N ALA A 138 6.50 32.35 -7.43
CA ALA A 138 6.40 33.42 -6.43
C ALA A 138 5.12 33.27 -5.58
N VAL A 139 3.99 32.93 -6.18
CA VAL A 139 2.72 32.70 -5.48
C VAL A 139 2.80 31.47 -4.56
N TRP A 140 3.47 30.40 -5.03
CA TRP A 140 3.64 29.16 -4.25
C TRP A 140 4.52 29.37 -3.00
N ILE A 141 5.63 30.14 -3.11
CA ILE A 141 6.51 30.47 -1.99
C ILE A 141 5.75 31.27 -0.93
N VAL A 142 4.95 32.24 -1.34
CA VAL A 142 4.15 33.08 -0.42
C VAL A 142 3.10 32.24 0.32
N SER A 143 2.46 31.27 -0.36
CA SER A 143 1.49 30.38 0.27
C SER A 143 2.12 29.46 1.30
N LYS A 144 3.33 28.94 1.03
CA LYS A 144 4.07 28.06 1.94
C LYS A 144 4.54 28.77 3.21
N SER A 145 4.90 30.06 3.13
CA SER A 145 5.33 30.87 4.28
C SER A 145 4.18 31.19 5.25
N ARG A 146 2.92 31.11 4.79
CA ARG A 146 1.73 31.33 5.65
C ARG A 146 1.28 30.08 6.42
N ILE A 147 1.79 28.89 6.10
CA ILE A 147 1.47 27.62 6.79
C ILE A 147 2.61 27.29 7.79
N SER A 148 3.07 28.27 8.56
CA SER A 148 3.90 27.99 9.72
C SER A 148 3.00 27.55 10.88
N PRO A 149 3.23 26.38 11.51
CA PRO A 149 2.44 25.99 12.69
C PRO A 149 2.72 27.03 13.78
N ARG A 150 1.65 27.71 14.24
CA ARG A 150 1.73 28.56 15.43
C ARG A 150 2.22 27.68 16.57
N ARG A 151 3.39 27.99 17.09
CA ARG A 151 3.82 27.49 18.41
C ARG A 151 2.74 27.88 19.40
N ILE A 152 2.06 26.88 19.93
CA ILE A 152 1.27 27.07 21.14
C ILE A 152 2.31 27.19 22.26
N THR A 153 2.66 28.42 22.63
CA THR A 153 3.34 28.69 23.89
C THR A 153 2.31 28.46 24.95
N SER A 154 2.45 27.36 25.69
CA SER A 154 1.79 27.18 27.00
C SER A 154 2.32 28.27 27.91
N GLY A 155 1.52 29.31 28.15
CA GLY A 155 1.66 30.24 29.26
C GLY A 155 1.14 29.59 30.52
N LEU A 156 1.91 29.73 31.59
CA LEU A 156 1.70 29.41 32.99
C LEU A 156 0.26 29.52 33.50
#